data_ca9da14eedd97f7c41ce0166e61c7357
#
_entry.id   ca9da14eedd97f7c41ce0166e61c7357
#
_cell.length_a   1.000
_cell.length_b   1.000
_cell.length_c   1.000
_cell.angle_alpha   90.00
_cell.angle_beta   90.00
_cell.angle_gamma   90.00
#
_symmetry.space_group_name_H-M   'P 1'
#
loop_
_entity.id
_entity.type
_entity.pdbx_description
1 polymer ?
#
loop_
_entity_poly.entity_id
_entity_poly.type
_entity_poly.pdbx_seq_one_letter_code
_entity_poly.pdbx_strand_id
1 'polypeptide(L)'
;MNKSTHKKLVEALNANWQAEMEGNLTYKALSEAEDDPERHHALRGLATAEKHHADLWAARIRELGGPEPVYAGGPNGCADELAGRVGGADMALRRLEIDESRDIAKYGKQLTDLGDEASVAILKEVIEDEREHYQTLRELIRSRRMPDMTPEQAQESLNDLLTARRKGNPETASWVGDAIYGINDGLGSIFGIVSGVSGATLGNSHFVLIAGLAGMVASALSMGSGAYLAAKSEREIFEAEFARERETVNSNEAEAREVLSLSYQIRGLPQEDAERFVEHLAKDKEHLVQALARERLNKTEESLRKPMVSAVSGALSTALGALIPIIPFFFMAGIPAVIVAAVVSLIAHFAVGAAKSLVTIRTWWSSGFEMTAIGAVEGVVTYVIGVGLGHIGGGR
;
A
#
# COMPACT_ATOMS: atom_id res chain seq x y z
N MET A 1 2.02 35.70 8.39
CA MET A 1 1.64 34.36 7.93
C MET A 1 0.35 34.45 7.09
N ASN A 2 0.25 33.77 5.91
CA ASN A 2 -0.95 33.80 5.07
C ASN A 2 -2.10 33.05 5.78
N LYS A 3 -3.37 33.47 5.59
CA LYS A 3 -4.56 32.83 6.20
C LYS A 3 -4.62 31.30 5.97
N SER A 4 -4.19 30.82 4.80
CA SER A 4 -4.15 29.38 4.47
C SER A 4 -3.10 28.65 5.28
N THR A 5 -1.90 29.23 5.46
CA THR A 5 -0.79 28.65 6.24
C THR A 5 -1.15 28.64 7.74
N HIS A 6 -1.78 29.70 8.23
CA HIS A 6 -2.26 29.78 9.61
C HIS A 6 -3.29 28.69 9.94
N LYS A 7 -4.28 28.49 9.07
CA LYS A 7 -5.30 27.45 9.24
C LYS A 7 -4.65 26.05 9.30
N LYS A 8 -3.72 25.75 8.40
CA LYS A 8 -3.00 24.46 8.37
C LYS A 8 -2.17 24.24 9.64
N LEU A 9 -1.54 25.30 10.16
CA LEU A 9 -0.80 25.22 11.42
C LEU A 9 -1.73 24.84 12.58
N VAL A 10 -2.84 25.57 12.76
CA VAL A 10 -3.81 25.26 13.82
C VAL A 10 -4.40 23.87 13.69
N GLU A 11 -4.69 23.40 12.46
CA GLU A 11 -5.13 22.03 12.21
C GLU A 11 -4.08 20.97 12.61
N ALA A 12 -2.81 21.23 12.32
CA ALA A 12 -1.70 20.33 12.71
C ALA A 12 -1.53 20.26 14.23
N LEU A 13 -1.56 21.42 14.91
CA LEU A 13 -1.48 21.47 16.37
C LEU A 13 -2.68 20.83 17.05
N ASN A 14 -3.88 20.96 16.48
CA ASN A 14 -5.07 20.29 17.00
C ASN A 14 -4.97 18.75 16.82
N ALA A 15 -4.40 18.29 15.72
CA ALA A 15 -4.16 16.86 15.51
C ALA A 15 -3.14 16.30 16.52
N ASN A 16 -2.10 17.07 16.88
CA ASN A 16 -1.19 16.69 17.94
C ASN A 16 -1.91 16.64 19.29
N TRP A 17 -2.65 17.70 19.64
CA TRP A 17 -3.45 17.75 20.87
C TRP A 17 -4.40 16.56 21.02
N GLN A 18 -5.06 16.12 19.93
CA GLN A 18 -5.95 14.95 19.95
C GLN A 18 -5.16 13.66 20.30
N ALA A 19 -3.97 13.50 19.73
CA ALA A 19 -3.12 12.33 19.99
C ALA A 19 -2.67 12.27 21.45
N GLU A 20 -2.18 13.38 22.01
CA GLU A 20 -1.78 13.46 23.41
C GLU A 20 -2.95 13.19 24.38
N MET A 21 -4.13 13.71 24.08
CA MET A 21 -5.32 13.42 24.88
C MET A 21 -5.74 11.96 24.80
N GLU A 22 -5.59 11.34 23.65
CA GLU A 22 -5.82 9.90 23.50
C GLU A 22 -4.81 9.10 24.30
N GLY A 23 -3.51 9.43 24.22
CA GLY A 23 -2.43 8.85 25.02
C GLY A 23 -2.72 8.98 26.54
N ASN A 24 -3.02 10.20 27.00
CA ASN A 24 -3.35 10.47 28.39
C ASN A 24 -4.45 9.55 28.92
N LEU A 25 -5.58 9.47 28.19
CA LEU A 25 -6.73 8.66 28.62
C LEU A 25 -6.42 7.16 28.56
N THR A 26 -5.66 6.73 27.56
CA THR A 26 -5.23 5.34 27.39
C THR A 26 -4.31 4.91 28.53
N TYR A 27 -3.25 5.65 28.82
CA TYR A 27 -2.33 5.34 29.92
C TYR A 27 -3.02 5.39 31.28
N LYS A 28 -3.93 6.32 31.47
CA LYS A 28 -4.74 6.41 32.68
C LYS A 28 -5.60 5.17 32.86
N ALA A 29 -6.35 4.76 31.85
CA ALA A 29 -7.20 3.57 31.91
C ALA A 29 -6.38 2.28 32.13
N LEU A 30 -5.23 2.16 31.46
CA LEU A 30 -4.31 1.03 31.66
C LEU A 30 -3.69 1.04 33.06
N SER A 31 -3.35 2.20 33.63
CA SER A 31 -2.85 2.28 35.01
C SER A 31 -3.89 1.82 36.02
N GLU A 32 -5.15 2.18 35.83
CA GLU A 32 -6.27 1.78 36.69
C GLU A 32 -6.56 0.28 36.66
N ALA A 33 -6.19 -0.39 35.56
CA ALA A 33 -6.33 -1.83 35.37
C ALA A 33 -5.07 -2.64 35.77
N GLU A 34 -3.98 -1.98 36.13
CA GLU A 34 -2.70 -2.63 36.46
C GLU A 34 -2.60 -2.91 37.96
N ASP A 35 -2.35 -4.18 38.31
CA ASP A 35 -2.23 -4.64 39.67
C ASP A 35 -0.81 -4.45 40.27
N ASP A 36 0.22 -4.36 39.41
CA ASP A 36 1.61 -4.15 39.85
C ASP A 36 1.84 -2.68 40.20
N PRO A 37 2.26 -2.37 41.45
CA PRO A 37 2.42 -0.99 41.91
C PRO A 37 3.46 -0.17 41.13
N GLU A 38 4.56 -0.80 40.70
CA GLU A 38 5.61 -0.09 39.93
C GLU A 38 5.11 0.25 38.53
N ARG A 39 4.45 -0.69 37.87
CA ARG A 39 3.84 -0.49 36.56
C ARG A 39 2.69 0.51 36.61
N HIS A 40 1.82 0.40 37.63
CA HIS A 40 0.77 1.38 37.89
C HIS A 40 1.34 2.79 37.97
N HIS A 41 2.41 2.96 38.78
CA HIS A 41 3.06 4.26 38.98
C HIS A 41 3.66 4.80 37.66
N ALA A 42 4.36 3.94 36.91
CA ALA A 42 4.96 4.31 35.62
C ALA A 42 3.90 4.72 34.57
N LEU A 43 2.83 3.92 34.42
CA LEU A 43 1.74 4.24 33.50
C LEU A 43 1.02 5.54 33.88
N ARG A 44 0.87 5.80 35.16
CA ARG A 44 0.29 7.05 35.65
C ARG A 44 1.21 8.25 35.40
N GLY A 45 2.52 8.03 35.46
CA GLY A 45 3.54 9.03 35.08
C GLY A 45 3.40 9.40 33.62
N LEU A 46 3.35 8.41 32.73
CA LEU A 46 3.12 8.61 31.29
C LEU A 46 1.80 9.37 31.03
N ALA A 47 0.69 8.96 31.65
CA ALA A 47 -0.56 9.68 31.52
C ALA A 47 -0.46 11.18 31.90
N THR A 48 0.32 11.48 32.93
CA THR A 48 0.53 12.88 33.38
C THR A 48 1.36 13.68 32.37
N ALA A 49 2.38 13.08 31.79
CA ALA A 49 3.20 13.70 30.77
C ALA A 49 2.42 13.98 29.49
N GLU A 50 1.63 13.02 28.99
CA GLU A 50 0.72 13.21 27.85
C GLU A 50 -0.26 14.38 28.08
N LYS A 51 -0.79 14.47 29.30
CA LYS A 51 -1.67 15.61 29.67
C LYS A 51 -0.93 16.93 29.62
N HIS A 52 0.33 16.95 30.06
CA HIS A 52 1.18 18.15 29.97
C HIS A 52 1.42 18.58 28.52
N HIS A 53 1.77 17.63 27.64
CA HIS A 53 1.92 17.89 26.20
C HIS A 53 0.63 18.44 25.58
N ALA A 54 -0.52 17.82 25.89
CA ALA A 54 -1.82 18.34 25.46
C ALA A 54 -2.05 19.79 25.93
N ASP A 55 -1.71 20.13 27.17
CA ASP A 55 -1.86 21.48 27.69
C ASP A 55 -0.95 22.51 26.98
N LEU A 56 0.28 22.11 26.60
CA LEU A 56 1.16 22.94 25.76
C LEU A 56 0.56 23.22 24.39
N TRP A 57 0.05 22.19 23.73
CA TRP A 57 -0.62 22.36 22.43
C TRP A 57 -1.88 23.21 22.52
N ALA A 58 -2.72 23.02 23.54
CA ALA A 58 -3.91 23.83 23.76
C ALA A 58 -3.57 25.30 24.02
N ALA A 59 -2.52 25.57 24.80
CA ALA A 59 -2.04 26.92 25.03
C ALA A 59 -1.59 27.58 23.71
N ARG A 60 -0.83 26.85 22.88
CA ARG A 60 -0.35 27.35 21.60
C ARG A 60 -1.48 27.62 20.60
N ILE A 61 -2.48 26.75 20.53
CA ILE A 61 -3.69 26.96 19.70
C ILE A 61 -4.42 28.25 20.11
N ARG A 62 -4.58 28.50 21.42
CA ARG A 62 -5.19 29.73 21.94
C ARG A 62 -4.39 30.98 21.59
N GLU A 63 -3.06 30.95 21.72
CA GLU A 63 -2.18 32.06 21.34
C GLU A 63 -2.29 32.40 19.85
N LEU A 64 -2.49 31.40 19.01
CA LEU A 64 -2.74 31.56 17.58
C LEU A 64 -4.17 31.99 17.26
N GLY A 65 -5.05 32.19 18.26
CA GLY A 65 -6.45 32.56 18.05
C GLY A 65 -7.32 31.45 17.47
N GLY A 66 -6.86 30.18 17.58
CA GLY A 66 -7.63 29.00 17.21
C GLY A 66 -8.76 28.68 18.21
N PRO A 67 -9.71 27.81 17.84
CA PRO A 67 -10.78 27.38 18.75
C PRO A 67 -10.20 26.52 19.88
N GLU A 68 -10.85 26.54 21.05
CA GLU A 68 -10.51 25.63 22.15
C GLU A 68 -10.64 24.18 21.66
N PRO A 69 -9.60 23.35 21.77
CA PRO A 69 -9.65 21.99 21.30
C PRO A 69 -10.61 21.13 22.16
N VAL A 70 -11.36 20.27 21.48
CA VAL A 70 -12.30 19.33 22.12
C VAL A 70 -11.93 17.92 21.70
N TYR A 71 -11.75 17.03 22.68
CA TYR A 71 -11.40 15.64 22.39
C TYR A 71 -12.60 14.90 21.78
N ALA A 72 -12.35 14.25 20.64
CA ALA A 72 -13.38 13.58 19.86
C ALA A 72 -13.46 12.06 20.11
N GLY A 73 -12.54 11.50 20.90
CA GLY A 73 -12.46 10.06 21.17
C GLY A 73 -13.29 9.60 22.37
N GLY A 74 -13.08 8.33 22.75
CA GLY A 74 -13.73 7.71 23.91
C GLY A 74 -13.13 8.12 25.27
N PRO A 75 -13.84 7.86 26.39
CA PRO A 75 -13.40 8.26 27.73
C PRO A 75 -12.12 7.55 28.19
N ASN A 76 -11.80 6.38 27.63
CA ASN A 76 -10.63 5.57 27.95
C ASN A 76 -9.56 5.62 26.84
N GLY A 77 -9.61 6.61 25.93
CA GLY A 77 -8.74 6.62 24.76
C GLY A 77 -8.92 5.35 23.92
N CYS A 78 -7.83 4.71 23.56
CA CYS A 78 -7.84 3.42 22.86
C CYS A 78 -7.66 2.21 23.78
N ALA A 79 -7.69 2.37 25.11
CA ALA A 79 -7.44 1.28 26.05
C ALA A 79 -8.44 0.12 25.90
N ASP A 80 -9.72 0.41 25.70
CA ASP A 80 -10.76 -0.61 25.50
C ASP A 80 -10.53 -1.43 24.24
N GLU A 81 -10.09 -0.78 23.16
CA GLU A 81 -9.70 -1.42 21.90
C GLU A 81 -8.47 -2.29 22.07
N LEU A 82 -7.46 -1.81 22.80
CA LEU A 82 -6.22 -2.55 23.06
C LEU A 82 -6.46 -3.75 23.99
N ALA A 83 -7.31 -3.60 25.00
CA ALA A 83 -7.66 -4.69 25.93
C ALA A 83 -8.53 -5.77 25.30
N GLY A 84 -9.39 -5.41 24.34
CA GLY A 84 -10.25 -6.35 23.60
C GLY A 84 -9.50 -7.18 22.55
N ARG A 85 -8.25 -6.87 22.23
CA ARG A 85 -7.43 -7.58 21.26
C ARG A 85 -6.65 -8.73 21.91
N VAL A 86 -6.31 -9.72 21.10
CA VAL A 86 -5.56 -10.91 21.54
C VAL A 86 -4.21 -10.51 22.14
N GLY A 87 -3.92 -10.97 23.37
CA GLY A 87 -2.62 -10.80 24.03
C GLY A 87 -2.62 -10.00 25.35
N GLY A 88 -3.76 -9.40 25.75
CA GLY A 88 -3.91 -8.73 27.05
C GLY A 88 -3.04 -7.47 27.26
N ALA A 89 -2.87 -7.04 28.52
CA ALA A 89 -2.18 -5.79 28.88
C ALA A 89 -0.74 -5.69 28.38
N ASP A 90 0.02 -6.78 28.32
CA ASP A 90 1.41 -6.77 27.86
C ASP A 90 1.52 -6.50 26.35
N MET A 91 0.56 -6.98 25.56
CA MET A 91 0.48 -6.64 24.13
C MET A 91 0.03 -5.20 23.91
N ALA A 92 -0.84 -4.68 24.78
CA ALA A 92 -1.21 -3.26 24.75
C ALA A 92 0.03 -2.37 24.95
N LEU A 93 0.89 -2.68 25.94
CA LEU A 93 2.13 -1.93 26.16
C LEU A 93 3.10 -1.98 24.98
N ARG A 94 3.24 -3.13 24.30
CA ARG A 94 4.06 -3.21 23.06
C ARG A 94 3.51 -2.36 21.93
N ARG A 95 2.22 -2.25 21.79
CA ARG A 95 1.60 -1.38 20.80
C ARG A 95 1.85 0.09 21.09
N LEU A 96 1.71 0.47 22.37
CA LEU A 96 2.04 1.81 22.80
C LEU A 96 3.52 2.14 22.59
N GLU A 97 4.47 1.23 22.88
CA GLU A 97 5.89 1.39 22.53
C GLU A 97 6.09 1.73 21.03
N ILE A 98 5.34 1.06 20.17
CA ILE A 98 5.42 1.31 18.72
C ILE A 98 4.78 2.64 18.36
N ASP A 99 3.69 3.02 19.00
CA ASP A 99 2.99 4.27 18.73
C ASP A 99 3.84 5.47 19.19
N GLU A 100 4.52 5.40 20.35
CA GLU A 100 5.54 6.39 20.77
C GLU A 100 6.66 6.54 19.72
N SER A 101 7.19 5.41 19.23
CA SER A 101 8.20 5.44 18.16
C SER A 101 7.69 6.14 16.88
N ARG A 102 6.40 6.00 16.58
CA ARG A 102 5.76 6.67 15.43
C ARG A 102 5.56 8.14 15.67
N ASP A 103 5.18 8.54 16.87
CA ASP A 103 4.99 9.94 17.22
C ASP A 103 6.31 10.70 17.23
N ILE A 104 7.40 10.11 17.72
CA ILE A 104 8.77 10.64 17.57
C ILE A 104 9.09 10.90 16.09
N ALA A 105 8.80 9.93 15.20
CA ALA A 105 9.06 10.07 13.77
C ALA A 105 8.18 11.14 13.09
N LYS A 106 6.89 11.22 13.48
CA LYS A 106 5.91 12.21 13.02
C LYS A 106 6.34 13.62 13.44
N TYR A 107 6.66 13.80 14.71
CA TYR A 107 7.11 15.07 15.26
C TYR A 107 8.46 15.50 14.68
N GLY A 108 9.40 14.56 14.49
CA GLY A 108 10.65 14.84 13.79
C GLY A 108 10.46 15.39 12.38
N LYS A 109 9.46 14.92 11.64
CA LYS A 109 9.09 15.46 10.33
C LYS A 109 8.46 16.85 10.46
N GLN A 110 7.59 17.06 11.45
CA GLN A 110 6.94 18.36 11.68
C GLN A 110 7.94 19.47 12.00
N LEU A 111 9.13 19.17 12.60
CA LEU A 111 10.18 20.16 12.84
C LEU A 111 10.62 20.94 11.59
N THR A 112 10.52 20.32 10.42
CA THR A 112 10.87 20.94 9.14
C THR A 112 9.68 21.62 8.45
N ASP A 113 8.47 21.18 8.76
CA ASP A 113 7.25 21.58 8.05
C ASP A 113 6.50 22.74 8.75
N LEU A 114 6.64 22.86 10.08
CA LEU A 114 6.04 23.94 10.87
C LEU A 114 6.89 25.20 10.78
N GLY A 115 6.48 26.18 10.01
CA GLY A 115 7.17 27.46 9.88
C GLY A 115 6.95 28.45 11.06
N ASP A 116 6.73 27.96 12.28
CA ASP A 116 6.42 28.73 13.48
C ASP A 116 7.39 28.35 14.63
N GLU A 117 8.30 29.30 14.98
CA GLU A 117 9.37 29.04 15.95
C GLU A 117 8.87 28.61 17.34
N ALA A 118 7.77 29.19 17.81
CA ALA A 118 7.23 28.84 19.13
C ALA A 118 6.62 27.43 19.14
N SER A 119 5.92 27.03 18.09
CA SER A 119 5.45 25.64 17.95
C SER A 119 6.59 24.66 17.78
N VAL A 120 7.69 25.02 17.10
CA VAL A 120 8.90 24.21 16.98
C VAL A 120 9.61 24.03 18.33
N ALA A 121 9.58 25.04 19.21
CA ALA A 121 10.14 24.93 20.55
C ALA A 121 9.38 23.89 21.41
N ILE A 122 8.05 23.95 21.41
CA ILE A 122 7.19 22.96 22.08
C ILE A 122 7.45 21.56 21.50
N LEU A 123 7.52 21.47 20.18
CA LEU A 123 7.75 20.18 19.50
C LEU A 123 9.08 19.52 19.90
N LYS A 124 10.14 20.31 20.14
CA LYS A 124 11.43 19.78 20.61
C LYS A 124 11.34 19.24 22.03
N GLU A 125 10.61 19.93 22.91
CA GLU A 125 10.36 19.49 24.28
C GLU A 125 9.58 18.16 24.26
N VAL A 126 8.47 18.11 23.55
CA VAL A 126 7.65 16.89 23.40
C VAL A 126 8.46 15.71 22.85
N ILE A 127 9.27 15.91 21.79
CA ILE A 127 10.10 14.83 21.22
C ILE A 127 11.10 14.26 22.25
N GLU A 128 11.64 15.06 23.14
CA GLU A 128 12.57 14.58 24.15
C GLU A 128 11.84 13.73 25.19
N ASP A 129 10.68 14.19 25.64
CA ASP A 129 9.83 13.44 26.58
C ASP A 129 9.30 12.13 25.95
N GLU A 130 8.91 12.14 24.67
CA GLU A 130 8.50 10.93 23.92
C GLU A 130 9.60 9.87 23.86
N ARG A 131 10.87 10.28 23.82
CA ARG A 131 11.99 9.34 23.89
C ARG A 131 12.10 8.69 25.27
N GLU A 132 11.81 9.44 26.32
CA GLU A 132 11.79 8.90 27.69
C GLU A 132 10.59 7.97 27.88
N HIS A 133 9.41 8.30 27.33
CA HIS A 133 8.23 7.44 27.32
C HIS A 133 8.52 6.10 26.62
N TYR A 134 9.11 6.15 25.44
CA TYR A 134 9.52 4.94 24.71
C TYR A 134 10.47 4.06 25.52
N GLN A 135 11.45 4.64 26.22
CA GLN A 135 12.37 3.88 27.07
C GLN A 135 11.66 3.27 28.28
N THR A 136 10.80 4.03 28.95
CA THR A 136 10.00 3.58 30.09
C THR A 136 9.12 2.38 29.71
N LEU A 137 8.38 2.48 28.60
CA LEU A 137 7.57 1.36 28.10
C LEU A 137 8.41 0.13 27.78
N ARG A 138 9.57 0.32 27.16
CA ARG A 138 10.49 -0.77 26.85
C ARG A 138 11.03 -1.47 28.09
N GLU A 139 11.28 -0.74 29.16
CA GLU A 139 11.70 -1.30 30.45
C GLU A 139 10.55 -2.07 31.11
N LEU A 140 9.33 -1.53 31.11
CA LEU A 140 8.13 -2.21 31.61
C LEU A 140 7.84 -3.52 30.88
N ILE A 141 8.07 -3.56 29.57
CA ILE A 141 7.90 -4.77 28.76
C ILE A 141 8.99 -5.80 29.08
N ARG A 142 10.26 -5.36 29.27
CA ARG A 142 11.40 -6.25 29.55
C ARG A 142 11.36 -6.85 30.95
N SER A 143 10.78 -6.15 31.92
CA SER A 143 10.71 -6.60 33.28
C SER A 143 9.83 -7.85 33.49
N ARG A 144 8.96 -8.15 32.53
CA ARG A 144 8.08 -9.32 32.55
C ARG A 144 8.39 -10.25 31.37
N ARG A 145 8.56 -11.55 31.67
CA ARG A 145 8.66 -12.58 30.64
C ARG A 145 7.30 -12.68 29.93
N MET A 146 7.25 -12.21 28.69
CA MET A 146 6.03 -12.31 27.87
C MET A 146 5.59 -13.77 27.74
N PRO A 147 4.30 -14.07 27.83
CA PRO A 147 3.81 -15.39 27.49
C PRO A 147 4.14 -15.73 26.03
N ASP A 148 4.49 -16.98 25.77
CA ASP A 148 4.75 -17.45 24.42
C ASP A 148 3.46 -17.28 23.60
N MET A 149 3.50 -16.48 22.54
CA MET A 149 2.39 -16.32 21.61
C MET A 149 2.25 -17.56 20.75
N THR A 150 1.01 -17.99 20.49
CA THR A 150 0.77 -18.99 19.45
C THR A 150 1.09 -18.40 18.07
N PRO A 151 1.39 -19.24 17.06
CA PRO A 151 1.62 -18.77 15.70
C PRO A 151 0.48 -17.90 15.14
N GLU A 152 -0.77 -18.24 15.48
CA GLU A 152 -1.96 -17.49 15.06
C GLU A 152 -1.98 -16.08 15.70
N GLN A 153 -1.68 -15.98 16.99
CA GLN A 153 -1.60 -14.71 17.72
C GLN A 153 -0.47 -13.84 17.19
N ALA A 154 0.68 -14.44 16.87
CA ALA A 154 1.80 -13.73 16.26
C ALA A 154 1.45 -13.22 14.86
N GLN A 155 0.75 -14.03 14.05
CA GLN A 155 0.28 -13.64 12.72
C GLN A 155 -0.74 -12.51 12.77
N GLU A 156 -1.70 -12.57 13.70
CA GLU A 156 -2.69 -11.52 13.91
C GLU A 156 -2.00 -10.20 14.32
N SER A 157 -1.09 -10.25 15.30
CA SER A 157 -0.32 -9.09 15.74
C SER A 157 0.52 -8.48 14.61
N LEU A 158 1.17 -9.33 13.80
CA LEU A 158 1.92 -8.87 12.63
C LEU A 158 1.01 -8.19 11.60
N ASN A 159 -0.15 -8.77 11.32
CA ASN A 159 -1.11 -8.19 10.37
C ASN A 159 -1.62 -6.83 10.86
N ASP A 160 -1.91 -6.70 12.14
CA ASP A 160 -2.33 -5.45 12.75
C ASP A 160 -1.25 -4.35 12.59
N LEU A 161 0.01 -4.69 12.88
CA LEU A 161 1.13 -3.76 12.73
C LEU A 161 1.36 -3.34 11.28
N LEU A 162 1.26 -4.28 10.35
CA LEU A 162 1.41 -4.02 8.92
C LEU A 162 0.24 -3.20 8.38
N THR A 163 -0.97 -3.44 8.87
CA THR A 163 -2.17 -2.71 8.43
C THR A 163 -2.17 -1.27 8.95
N ALA A 164 -1.78 -1.05 10.21
CA ALA A 164 -1.62 0.28 10.78
C ALA A 164 -0.55 1.12 10.06
N ARG A 165 0.51 0.48 9.53
CA ARG A 165 1.59 1.14 8.78
C ARG A 165 1.20 1.48 7.33
N ARG A 166 0.26 0.73 6.74
CA ARG A 166 -0.21 0.95 5.37
C ARG A 166 -1.56 1.65 5.40
N LYS A 167 -1.59 2.95 5.06
CA LYS A 167 -2.83 3.57 4.54
C LYS A 167 -3.15 2.94 3.18
N GLY A 168 -3.70 1.73 3.17
CA GLY A 168 -4.10 0.98 1.99
C GLY A 168 -3.92 -0.53 2.16
N ASN A 169 -4.95 -1.28 1.80
CA ASN A 169 -4.96 -2.74 1.85
C ASN A 169 -3.92 -3.31 0.85
N PRO A 170 -3.01 -4.27 1.23
CA PRO A 170 -2.06 -4.91 0.32
C PRO A 170 -2.73 -5.59 -0.89
N GLU A 171 -3.92 -6.14 -0.70
CA GLU A 171 -4.71 -6.69 -1.81
C GLU A 171 -5.11 -5.62 -2.82
N THR A 172 -5.36 -4.37 -2.36
CA THR A 172 -5.70 -3.24 -3.23
C THR A 172 -4.51 -2.82 -4.12
N ALA A 173 -3.28 -2.91 -3.63
CA ALA A 173 -2.11 -2.50 -4.41
C ALA A 173 -1.83 -3.44 -5.60
N SER A 174 -2.15 -4.72 -5.49
CA SER A 174 -1.94 -5.70 -6.57
C SER A 174 -2.95 -5.51 -7.71
N TRP A 175 -4.24 -5.46 -7.42
CA TRP A 175 -5.25 -5.31 -8.46
C TRP A 175 -5.26 -3.91 -9.09
N VAL A 176 -4.87 -2.85 -8.35
CA VAL A 176 -4.72 -1.48 -8.91
C VAL A 176 -3.63 -1.45 -9.98
N GLY A 177 -2.50 -2.14 -9.76
CA GLY A 177 -1.46 -2.26 -10.77
C GLY A 177 -1.98 -2.95 -12.04
N ASP A 178 -2.67 -4.08 -11.88
CA ASP A 178 -3.27 -4.83 -12.99
C ASP A 178 -4.36 -4.02 -13.71
N ALA A 179 -5.17 -3.27 -12.97
CA ALA A 179 -6.19 -2.39 -13.54
C ALA A 179 -5.60 -1.24 -14.35
N ILE A 180 -4.58 -0.56 -13.83
CA ILE A 180 -3.87 0.52 -14.55
C ILE A 180 -3.25 -0.05 -15.83
N TYR A 181 -2.62 -1.22 -15.77
CA TYR A 181 -2.03 -1.88 -16.93
C TYR A 181 -3.10 -2.25 -17.97
N GLY A 182 -4.20 -2.86 -17.53
CA GLY A 182 -5.31 -3.22 -18.41
C GLY A 182 -5.97 -2.02 -19.09
N ILE A 183 -6.22 -0.93 -18.34
CA ILE A 183 -6.79 0.30 -18.91
C ILE A 183 -5.84 0.87 -19.96
N ASN A 184 -4.53 0.90 -19.68
CA ASN A 184 -3.53 1.39 -20.62
C ASN A 184 -3.46 0.54 -21.90
N ASP A 185 -3.47 -0.79 -21.75
CA ASP A 185 -3.43 -1.72 -22.89
C ASP A 185 -4.66 -1.56 -23.78
N GLY A 186 -5.86 -1.52 -23.17
CA GLY A 186 -7.10 -1.28 -23.90
C GLY A 186 -7.14 0.08 -24.60
N LEU A 187 -6.71 1.13 -23.89
CA LEU A 187 -6.68 2.50 -24.44
C LEU A 187 -5.71 2.60 -25.61
N GLY A 188 -4.46 2.13 -25.48
CA GLY A 188 -3.44 2.22 -26.52
C GLY A 188 -3.78 1.36 -27.73
N SER A 189 -4.09 0.07 -27.52
CA SER A 189 -4.39 -0.84 -28.62
C SER A 189 -5.60 -0.40 -29.45
N ILE A 190 -6.67 0.06 -28.79
CA ILE A 190 -7.89 0.47 -29.52
C ILE A 190 -7.76 1.89 -30.07
N PHE A 191 -7.03 2.78 -29.41
CA PHE A 191 -6.70 4.07 -30.01
C PHE A 191 -5.89 3.89 -31.30
N GLY A 192 -4.95 2.93 -31.32
CA GLY A 192 -4.23 2.55 -32.53
C GLY A 192 -5.15 2.04 -33.64
N ILE A 193 -6.10 1.14 -33.33
CA ILE A 193 -7.08 0.64 -34.34
C ILE A 193 -7.97 1.77 -34.84
N VAL A 194 -8.53 2.57 -33.91
CA VAL A 194 -9.40 3.71 -34.26
C VAL A 194 -8.66 4.71 -35.15
N SER A 195 -7.41 5.05 -34.81
CA SER A 195 -6.57 5.96 -35.60
C SER A 195 -6.26 5.39 -36.97
N GLY A 196 -5.84 4.13 -37.07
CA GLY A 196 -5.52 3.46 -38.32
C GLY A 196 -6.71 3.36 -39.29
N VAL A 197 -7.86 2.89 -38.79
CA VAL A 197 -9.09 2.80 -39.56
C VAL A 197 -9.59 4.20 -39.96
N SER A 198 -9.46 5.18 -39.09
CA SER A 198 -9.81 6.57 -39.40
C SER A 198 -8.95 7.15 -40.52
N GLY A 199 -7.64 6.86 -40.50
CA GLY A 199 -6.73 7.25 -41.58
C GLY A 199 -7.09 6.63 -42.94
N ALA A 200 -7.47 5.33 -42.93
CA ALA A 200 -7.85 4.62 -44.14
C ALA A 200 -9.22 5.03 -44.71
N THR A 201 -10.17 5.47 -43.85
CA THR A 201 -11.58 5.67 -44.21
C THR A 201 -12.05 7.13 -44.07
N LEU A 202 -11.14 8.06 -43.82
CA LEU A 202 -11.43 9.47 -43.49
C LEU A 202 -12.41 9.65 -42.35
N GLY A 203 -12.29 8.78 -41.32
CA GLY A 203 -13.10 8.80 -40.10
C GLY A 203 -14.55 8.31 -40.33
N ASN A 204 -14.78 7.39 -41.26
CA ASN A 204 -16.09 6.77 -41.41
C ASN A 204 -16.49 6.00 -40.16
N SER A 205 -17.49 6.53 -39.43
CA SER A 205 -17.87 6.03 -38.10
C SER A 205 -18.31 4.55 -38.13
N HIS A 206 -18.93 4.07 -39.20
CA HIS A 206 -19.36 2.68 -39.31
C HIS A 206 -18.19 1.69 -39.25
N PHE A 207 -17.15 1.94 -40.04
CA PHE A 207 -15.95 1.10 -40.06
C PHE A 207 -15.15 1.22 -38.74
N VAL A 208 -15.04 2.45 -38.20
CA VAL A 208 -14.34 2.68 -36.95
C VAL A 208 -15.05 2.00 -35.77
N LEU A 209 -16.38 2.09 -35.70
CA LEU A 209 -17.16 1.43 -34.63
C LEU A 209 -17.05 -0.10 -34.70
N ILE A 210 -17.19 -0.68 -35.91
CA ILE A 210 -17.05 -2.14 -36.06
C ILE A 210 -15.67 -2.60 -35.67
N ALA A 211 -14.61 -1.95 -36.19
CA ALA A 211 -13.24 -2.35 -35.88
C ALA A 211 -12.88 -2.08 -34.44
N GLY A 212 -13.28 -0.94 -33.88
CA GLY A 212 -13.03 -0.56 -32.49
C GLY A 212 -13.72 -1.51 -31.48
N LEU A 213 -15.04 -1.80 -31.69
CA LEU A 213 -15.78 -2.70 -30.81
C LEU A 213 -15.29 -4.15 -30.91
N ALA A 214 -15.02 -4.63 -32.13
CA ALA A 214 -14.45 -5.98 -32.32
C ALA A 214 -13.07 -6.08 -31.67
N GLY A 215 -12.22 -5.05 -31.85
CA GLY A 215 -10.91 -4.97 -31.22
C GLY A 215 -11.00 -4.90 -29.68
N MET A 216 -11.94 -4.12 -29.14
CA MET A 216 -12.19 -4.05 -27.69
C MET A 216 -12.52 -5.42 -27.10
N VAL A 217 -13.45 -6.15 -27.71
CA VAL A 217 -13.83 -7.50 -27.23
C VAL A 217 -12.64 -8.46 -27.33
N ALA A 218 -11.93 -8.45 -28.45
CA ALA A 218 -10.77 -9.30 -28.67
C ALA A 218 -9.64 -8.98 -27.65
N SER A 219 -9.31 -7.71 -27.44
CA SER A 219 -8.28 -7.28 -26.49
C SER A 219 -8.68 -7.62 -25.05
N ALA A 220 -9.92 -7.37 -24.64
CA ALA A 220 -10.41 -7.71 -23.31
C ALA A 220 -10.38 -9.22 -23.03
N LEU A 221 -10.80 -10.05 -23.98
CA LEU A 221 -10.74 -11.51 -23.86
C LEU A 221 -9.29 -12.01 -23.82
N SER A 222 -8.41 -11.46 -24.66
CA SER A 222 -6.98 -11.79 -24.68
C SER A 222 -6.30 -11.44 -23.36
N MET A 223 -6.55 -10.24 -22.84
CA MET A 223 -6.01 -9.80 -21.55
C MET A 223 -6.52 -10.67 -20.40
N GLY A 224 -7.83 -10.94 -20.36
CA GLY A 224 -8.42 -11.77 -19.32
C GLY A 224 -7.88 -13.21 -19.33
N SER A 225 -7.81 -13.84 -20.50
CA SER A 225 -7.26 -15.20 -20.64
C SER A 225 -5.75 -15.25 -20.33
N GLY A 226 -4.98 -14.25 -20.76
CA GLY A 226 -3.57 -14.13 -20.47
C GLY A 226 -3.31 -13.97 -18.98
N ALA A 227 -4.05 -13.08 -18.29
CA ALA A 227 -3.96 -12.89 -16.85
C ALA A 227 -4.35 -14.14 -16.06
N TYR A 228 -5.39 -14.86 -16.52
CA TYR A 228 -5.77 -16.15 -15.93
C TYR A 228 -4.63 -17.17 -16.02
N LEU A 229 -4.10 -17.37 -17.24
CA LEU A 229 -3.04 -18.36 -17.49
C LEU A 229 -1.77 -18.01 -16.72
N ALA A 230 -1.39 -16.74 -16.69
CA ALA A 230 -0.21 -16.29 -15.93
C ALA A 230 -0.33 -16.58 -14.44
N ALA A 231 -1.46 -16.21 -13.82
CA ALA A 231 -1.70 -16.47 -12.41
C ALA A 231 -1.84 -17.96 -12.08
N LYS A 232 -2.45 -18.73 -12.98
CA LYS A 232 -2.57 -20.19 -12.85
C LYS A 232 -1.19 -20.87 -12.95
N SER A 233 -0.39 -20.51 -13.96
CA SER A 233 0.96 -21.06 -14.14
C SER A 233 1.87 -20.70 -12.97
N GLU A 234 1.78 -19.49 -12.42
CA GLU A 234 2.53 -19.08 -11.23
C GLU A 234 2.20 -19.97 -10.04
N ARG A 235 0.92 -20.29 -9.83
CA ARG A 235 0.48 -21.20 -8.77
C ARG A 235 0.97 -22.63 -9.00
N GLU A 236 0.82 -23.16 -10.21
CA GLU A 236 1.27 -24.52 -10.57
C GLU A 236 2.79 -24.69 -10.39
N ILE A 237 3.57 -23.67 -10.77
CA ILE A 237 5.02 -23.66 -10.55
C ILE A 237 5.34 -23.68 -9.06
N PHE A 238 4.67 -22.82 -8.28
CA PHE A 238 4.86 -22.79 -6.83
C PHE A 238 4.53 -24.12 -6.17
N GLU A 239 3.39 -24.73 -6.52
CA GLU A 239 2.97 -26.03 -5.99
C GLU A 239 3.98 -27.14 -6.34
N ALA A 240 4.51 -27.13 -7.57
CA ALA A 240 5.53 -28.10 -8.00
C ALA A 240 6.86 -27.91 -7.26
N GLU A 241 7.28 -26.65 -7.07
CA GLU A 241 8.52 -26.36 -6.32
C GLU A 241 8.35 -26.67 -4.84
N PHE A 242 7.21 -26.34 -4.25
CA PHE A 242 6.87 -26.67 -2.86
C PHE A 242 6.87 -28.19 -2.63
N ALA A 243 6.32 -28.97 -3.58
CA ALA A 243 6.37 -30.43 -3.53
C ALA A 243 7.80 -30.97 -3.57
N ARG A 244 8.70 -30.37 -4.35
CA ARG A 244 10.12 -30.73 -4.38
C ARG A 244 10.82 -30.46 -3.05
N GLU A 245 10.54 -29.30 -2.42
CA GLU A 245 11.11 -29.00 -1.10
C GLU A 245 10.61 -29.98 -0.04
N ARG A 246 9.33 -30.37 -0.10
CA ARG A 246 8.77 -31.42 0.75
C ARG A 246 9.47 -32.77 0.54
N GLU A 247 9.77 -33.14 -0.70
CA GLU A 247 10.56 -34.36 -1.04
C GLU A 247 11.98 -34.24 -0.45
N THR A 248 12.62 -33.11 -0.58
CA THR A 248 13.96 -32.85 -0.03
C THR A 248 13.99 -33.07 1.49
N VAL A 249 13.02 -32.47 2.21
CA VAL A 249 12.91 -32.64 3.66
C VAL A 249 12.65 -34.11 4.04
N ASN A 250 11.82 -34.81 3.27
CA ASN A 250 11.51 -36.22 3.54
C ASN A 250 12.67 -37.17 3.27
N SER A 251 13.49 -36.91 2.24
CA SER A 251 14.60 -37.75 1.81
C SER A 251 15.89 -37.41 2.57
N ASN A 252 16.13 -36.14 2.89
CA ASN A 252 17.37 -35.73 3.56
C ASN A 252 17.08 -34.48 4.48
N GLU A 253 16.48 -34.75 5.62
CA GLU A 253 16.17 -33.70 6.61
C GLU A 253 17.42 -32.96 7.12
N ALA A 254 18.57 -33.67 7.19
CA ALA A 254 19.83 -33.08 7.65
C ALA A 254 20.31 -31.99 6.68
N GLU A 255 20.22 -32.22 5.37
CA GLU A 255 20.56 -31.22 4.35
C GLU A 255 19.62 -30.03 4.40
N ALA A 256 18.31 -30.25 4.59
CA ALA A 256 17.33 -29.19 4.71
C ALA A 256 17.60 -28.27 5.92
N ARG A 257 17.97 -28.87 7.07
CA ARG A 257 18.37 -28.13 8.28
C ARG A 257 19.64 -27.31 8.04
N GLU A 258 20.67 -27.88 7.40
CA GLU A 258 21.90 -27.18 7.10
C GLU A 258 21.68 -25.98 6.17
N VAL A 259 20.89 -26.17 5.10
CA VAL A 259 20.53 -25.09 4.16
C VAL A 259 19.82 -23.95 4.88
N LEU A 260 18.86 -24.24 5.77
CA LEU A 260 18.17 -23.23 6.56
C LEU A 260 19.10 -22.54 7.56
N SER A 261 19.95 -23.29 8.27
CA SER A 261 20.93 -22.74 9.21
C SER A 261 21.85 -21.75 8.51
N LEU A 262 22.41 -22.12 7.36
CA LEU A 262 23.25 -21.24 6.56
C LEU A 262 22.48 -20.00 6.04
N SER A 263 21.23 -20.18 5.63
CA SER A 263 20.40 -19.06 5.17
C SER A 263 20.18 -18.01 6.25
N TYR A 264 19.93 -18.45 7.49
CA TYR A 264 19.79 -17.54 8.63
C TYR A 264 21.12 -16.89 9.05
N GLN A 265 22.24 -17.63 8.96
CA GLN A 265 23.59 -17.07 9.19
C GLN A 265 23.93 -15.97 8.17
N ILE A 266 23.61 -16.17 6.89
CA ILE A 266 23.77 -15.14 5.84
C ILE A 266 22.94 -13.87 6.17
N ARG A 267 21.80 -14.03 6.86
CA ARG A 267 20.97 -12.91 7.34
C ARG A 267 21.45 -12.29 8.63
N GLY A 268 22.56 -12.76 9.19
CA GLY A 268 23.23 -12.18 10.35
C GLY A 268 22.94 -12.87 11.69
N LEU A 269 22.25 -14.01 11.72
CA LEU A 269 22.16 -14.79 12.95
C LEU A 269 23.52 -15.45 13.27
N PRO A 270 23.98 -15.44 14.54
CA PRO A 270 25.07 -16.28 14.98
C PRO A 270 24.78 -17.77 14.71
N GLN A 271 25.81 -18.57 14.41
CA GLN A 271 25.65 -19.99 14.05
C GLN A 271 24.82 -20.75 15.12
N GLU A 272 25.17 -20.60 16.38
CA GLU A 272 24.51 -21.29 17.48
C GLU A 272 23.01 -20.97 17.59
N ASP A 273 22.62 -19.71 17.31
CA ASP A 273 21.23 -19.28 17.33
C ASP A 273 20.47 -19.77 16.09
N ALA A 274 21.12 -19.78 14.92
CA ALA A 274 20.55 -20.32 13.69
C ALA A 274 20.28 -21.84 13.81
N GLU A 275 21.24 -22.59 14.33
CA GLU A 275 21.10 -24.04 14.56
C GLU A 275 19.96 -24.33 15.55
N ARG A 276 19.90 -23.64 16.68
CA ARG A 276 18.81 -23.78 17.66
C ARG A 276 17.44 -23.43 17.09
N PHE A 277 17.37 -22.40 16.25
CA PHE A 277 16.13 -21.99 15.60
C PHE A 277 15.65 -23.07 14.62
N VAL A 278 16.55 -23.58 13.77
CA VAL A 278 16.24 -24.64 12.82
C VAL A 278 15.87 -25.94 13.53
N GLU A 279 16.54 -26.28 14.63
CA GLU A 279 16.20 -27.45 15.45
C GLU A 279 14.80 -27.32 16.05
N HIS A 280 14.38 -26.11 16.42
CA HIS A 280 13.02 -25.85 16.86
C HIS A 280 12.00 -26.01 15.72
N LEU A 281 12.27 -25.49 14.55
CA LEU A 281 11.42 -25.67 13.35
C LEU A 281 11.28 -27.14 12.97
N ALA A 282 12.35 -27.90 13.07
CA ALA A 282 12.40 -29.33 12.72
C ALA A 282 11.61 -30.25 13.65
N LYS A 283 11.07 -29.75 14.77
CA LYS A 283 10.12 -30.51 15.61
C LYS A 283 8.83 -30.82 14.86
N ASP A 284 8.47 -29.99 13.89
CA ASP A 284 7.37 -30.21 12.96
C ASP A 284 7.90 -30.16 11.52
N LYS A 285 7.80 -31.30 10.82
CA LYS A 285 8.28 -31.38 9.43
C LYS A 285 7.61 -30.40 8.47
N GLU A 286 6.34 -30.08 8.70
CA GLU A 286 5.62 -29.16 7.85
C GLU A 286 6.15 -27.72 8.04
N HIS A 287 6.47 -27.31 9.26
CA HIS A 287 7.13 -26.03 9.53
C HIS A 287 8.52 -25.95 8.88
N LEU A 288 9.27 -27.06 8.87
CA LEU A 288 10.57 -27.12 8.22
C LEU A 288 10.45 -26.98 6.69
N VAL A 289 9.46 -27.66 6.07
CA VAL A 289 9.16 -27.52 4.63
C VAL A 289 8.77 -26.10 4.29
N GLN A 290 7.86 -25.49 5.07
CA GLN A 290 7.41 -24.13 4.83
C GLN A 290 8.56 -23.11 4.98
N ALA A 291 9.43 -23.28 5.97
CA ALA A 291 10.58 -22.43 6.15
C ALA A 291 11.56 -22.55 4.97
N LEU A 292 11.87 -23.78 4.55
CA LEU A 292 12.75 -24.06 3.42
C LEU A 292 12.18 -23.48 2.11
N ALA A 293 10.91 -23.73 1.84
CA ALA A 293 10.22 -23.20 0.68
C ALA A 293 10.20 -21.66 0.68
N ARG A 294 9.93 -21.02 1.84
CA ARG A 294 9.96 -19.56 1.96
C ARG A 294 11.33 -18.97 1.65
N GLU A 295 12.39 -19.61 2.14
CA GLU A 295 13.77 -19.17 1.88
C GLU A 295 14.18 -19.33 0.42
N ARG A 296 13.86 -20.48 -0.21
CA ARG A 296 14.26 -20.77 -1.58
C ARG A 296 13.39 -20.10 -2.64
N LEU A 297 12.06 -20.10 -2.43
CA LEU A 297 11.13 -19.60 -3.44
C LEU A 297 10.88 -18.09 -3.30
N ASN A 298 11.20 -17.50 -2.15
CA ASN A 298 10.94 -16.10 -1.82
C ASN A 298 9.46 -15.69 -2.03
N LYS A 299 8.55 -16.66 -1.93
CA LYS A 299 7.10 -16.54 -2.12
C LYS A 299 6.36 -17.35 -1.06
N THR A 300 5.17 -16.90 -0.74
CA THR A 300 4.21 -17.63 0.11
C THR A 300 2.94 -17.89 -0.68
N GLU A 301 2.15 -18.90 -0.30
CA GLU A 301 0.88 -19.19 -0.95
C GLU A 301 -0.08 -17.98 -0.94
N GLU A 302 -0.05 -17.19 0.15
CA GLU A 302 -0.83 -15.96 0.31
C GLU A 302 -0.42 -14.85 -0.68
N SER A 303 0.83 -14.87 -1.16
CA SER A 303 1.34 -13.90 -2.13
C SER A 303 0.94 -14.22 -3.59
N LEU A 304 0.38 -15.40 -3.83
CA LEU A 304 -0.01 -15.83 -5.17
C LEU A 304 -1.31 -15.18 -5.62
N ARG A 305 -1.34 -14.76 -6.87
CA ARG A 305 -2.53 -14.15 -7.48
C ARG A 305 -3.66 -15.18 -7.62
N LYS A 306 -4.91 -14.72 -7.46
CA LYS A 306 -6.11 -15.53 -7.70
C LYS A 306 -6.45 -15.47 -9.20
N PRO A 307 -6.37 -16.60 -9.96
CA PRO A 307 -6.50 -16.58 -11.43
C PRO A 307 -7.78 -15.92 -11.94
N MET A 308 -8.92 -16.21 -11.35
CA MET A 308 -10.21 -15.62 -11.77
C MET A 308 -10.31 -14.12 -11.48
N VAL A 309 -9.74 -13.66 -10.36
CA VAL A 309 -9.73 -12.23 -10.01
C VAL A 309 -8.86 -11.47 -11.01
N SER A 310 -7.67 -11.97 -11.33
CA SER A 310 -6.77 -11.38 -12.32
C SER A 310 -7.42 -11.35 -13.71
N ALA A 311 -8.09 -12.44 -14.11
CA ALA A 311 -8.78 -12.53 -15.39
C ALA A 311 -9.89 -11.47 -15.54
N VAL A 312 -10.79 -11.40 -14.55
CA VAL A 312 -11.93 -10.48 -14.58
C VAL A 312 -11.46 -9.03 -14.48
N SER A 313 -10.52 -8.74 -13.58
CA SER A 313 -9.95 -7.40 -13.44
C SER A 313 -9.24 -6.96 -14.73
N GLY A 314 -8.41 -7.81 -15.32
CA GLY A 314 -7.71 -7.53 -16.57
C GLY A 314 -8.68 -7.29 -17.74
N ALA A 315 -9.66 -8.17 -17.92
CA ALA A 315 -10.63 -8.03 -19.00
C ALA A 315 -11.48 -6.75 -18.88
N LEU A 316 -12.01 -6.47 -17.68
CA LEU A 316 -12.86 -5.28 -17.47
C LEU A 316 -12.07 -3.98 -17.59
N SER A 317 -10.88 -3.92 -17.03
CA SER A 317 -10.05 -2.72 -17.12
C SER A 317 -9.63 -2.44 -18.57
N THR A 318 -9.26 -3.46 -19.34
CA THR A 318 -8.96 -3.34 -20.77
C THR A 318 -10.17 -2.87 -21.57
N ALA A 319 -11.36 -3.44 -21.32
CA ALA A 319 -12.58 -3.01 -21.98
C ALA A 319 -12.91 -1.54 -21.68
N LEU A 320 -12.76 -1.10 -20.42
CA LEU A 320 -12.99 0.30 -20.03
C LEU A 320 -12.01 1.25 -20.73
N GLY A 321 -10.72 0.92 -20.79
CA GLY A 321 -9.73 1.71 -21.50
C GLY A 321 -10.04 1.80 -23.01
N ALA A 322 -10.42 0.68 -23.60
CA ALA A 322 -10.74 0.54 -25.02
C ALA A 322 -11.96 1.34 -25.47
N LEU A 323 -12.94 1.55 -24.59
CA LEU A 323 -14.14 2.34 -24.90
C LEU A 323 -13.81 3.81 -25.17
N ILE A 324 -12.81 4.38 -24.53
CA ILE A 324 -12.51 5.81 -24.57
C ILE A 324 -12.32 6.34 -25.99
N PRO A 325 -11.44 5.76 -26.84
CA PRO A 325 -11.25 6.23 -28.22
C PRO A 325 -12.46 5.96 -29.14
N ILE A 326 -13.35 5.03 -28.77
CA ILE A 326 -14.52 4.66 -29.58
C ILE A 326 -15.69 5.62 -29.35
N ILE A 327 -15.87 6.11 -28.12
CA ILE A 327 -17.04 6.92 -27.70
C ILE A 327 -17.39 8.04 -28.66
N PRO A 328 -16.45 8.88 -29.17
CA PRO A 328 -16.79 9.98 -30.08
C PRO A 328 -17.51 9.53 -31.37
N PHE A 329 -17.22 8.36 -31.88
CA PHE A 329 -17.78 7.83 -33.11
C PHE A 329 -19.25 7.35 -32.97
N PHE A 330 -19.79 7.24 -31.78
CA PHE A 330 -21.23 7.02 -31.56
C PHE A 330 -22.05 8.29 -31.84
N PHE A 331 -21.45 9.46 -31.68
CA PHE A 331 -22.14 10.76 -31.73
C PHE A 331 -21.70 11.63 -32.91
N MET A 332 -20.53 11.33 -33.51
CA MET A 332 -19.89 12.14 -34.54
C MET A 332 -19.32 11.24 -35.66
N ALA A 333 -19.07 11.82 -36.81
CA ALA A 333 -18.43 11.13 -37.94
C ALA A 333 -17.39 12.04 -38.63
N GLY A 334 -16.52 11.43 -39.42
CA GLY A 334 -15.51 12.16 -40.22
C GLY A 334 -14.38 12.73 -39.35
N ILE A 335 -13.67 13.68 -39.91
CA ILE A 335 -12.49 14.30 -39.28
C ILE A 335 -12.78 14.89 -37.88
N PRO A 336 -13.92 15.54 -37.62
CA PRO A 336 -14.22 16.02 -36.24
C PRO A 336 -14.23 14.89 -35.21
N ALA A 337 -14.80 13.72 -35.53
CA ALA A 337 -14.78 12.57 -34.62
C ALA A 337 -13.35 12.07 -34.37
N VAL A 338 -12.50 12.04 -35.39
CA VAL A 338 -11.08 11.64 -35.26
C VAL A 338 -10.32 12.59 -34.35
N ILE A 339 -10.51 13.89 -34.49
CA ILE A 339 -9.86 14.89 -33.63
C ILE A 339 -10.31 14.75 -32.20
N VAL A 340 -11.62 14.63 -31.95
CA VAL A 340 -12.16 14.45 -30.59
C VAL A 340 -11.66 13.15 -29.96
N ALA A 341 -11.64 12.03 -30.71
CA ALA A 341 -11.11 10.76 -30.25
C ALA A 341 -9.62 10.86 -29.88
N ALA A 342 -8.82 11.54 -30.69
CA ALA A 342 -7.41 11.74 -30.38
C ALA A 342 -7.21 12.57 -29.09
N VAL A 343 -7.92 13.70 -28.96
CA VAL A 343 -7.81 14.56 -27.79
C VAL A 343 -8.24 13.82 -26.51
N VAL A 344 -9.38 13.14 -26.52
CA VAL A 344 -9.89 12.40 -25.35
C VAL A 344 -8.96 11.25 -25.01
N SER A 345 -8.42 10.53 -25.98
CA SER A 345 -7.46 9.45 -25.74
C SER A 345 -6.15 9.95 -25.12
N LEU A 346 -5.61 11.07 -25.59
CA LEU A 346 -4.39 11.66 -25.03
C LEU A 346 -4.61 12.17 -23.58
N ILE A 347 -5.77 12.76 -23.30
CA ILE A 347 -6.16 13.15 -21.94
C ILE A 347 -6.26 11.90 -21.05
N ALA A 348 -6.85 10.82 -21.56
CA ALA A 348 -6.96 9.57 -20.84
C ALA A 348 -5.59 8.92 -20.56
N HIS A 349 -4.65 8.93 -21.54
CA HIS A 349 -3.28 8.47 -21.31
C HIS A 349 -2.60 9.30 -20.21
N PHE A 350 -2.79 10.62 -20.22
CA PHE A 350 -2.27 11.46 -19.14
C PHE A 350 -2.86 11.08 -17.77
N ALA A 351 -4.17 10.89 -17.69
CA ALA A 351 -4.86 10.53 -16.46
C ALA A 351 -4.40 9.16 -15.91
N VAL A 352 -4.27 8.15 -16.80
CA VAL A 352 -3.75 6.82 -16.44
C VAL A 352 -2.30 6.91 -15.97
N GLY A 353 -1.45 7.68 -16.66
CA GLY A 353 -0.07 7.93 -16.26
C GLY A 353 0.02 8.66 -14.91
N ALA A 354 -0.83 9.65 -14.67
CA ALA A 354 -0.93 10.34 -13.40
C ALA A 354 -1.42 9.40 -12.28
N ALA A 355 -2.40 8.53 -12.54
CA ALA A 355 -2.87 7.52 -11.59
C ALA A 355 -1.76 6.50 -11.23
N LYS A 356 -0.90 6.13 -12.19
CA LYS A 356 0.28 5.28 -11.96
C LYS A 356 1.20 5.86 -10.89
N SER A 357 1.29 7.19 -10.76
CA SER A 357 2.13 7.82 -9.73
C SER A 357 1.65 7.59 -8.29
N LEU A 358 0.39 7.18 -8.09
CA LEU A 358 -0.14 6.82 -6.76
C LEU A 358 0.51 5.54 -6.20
N VAL A 359 1.01 4.66 -7.07
CA VAL A 359 1.65 3.39 -6.72
C VAL A 359 3.15 3.36 -7.04
N THR A 360 3.69 4.46 -7.59
CA THR A 360 5.12 4.62 -7.91
C THR A 360 5.69 5.85 -7.22
N ILE A 361 7.02 5.93 -7.12
CA ILE A 361 7.75 7.08 -6.54
C ILE A 361 7.92 8.25 -7.51
N ARG A 362 7.35 8.17 -8.74
CA ARG A 362 7.45 9.23 -9.74
C ARG A 362 6.42 10.32 -9.49
N THR A 363 6.71 11.54 -10.00
CA THR A 363 5.73 12.63 -9.99
C THR A 363 4.62 12.39 -11.00
N TRP A 364 3.40 12.77 -10.68
CA TRP A 364 2.22 12.58 -11.53
C TRP A 364 2.35 13.26 -12.91
N TRP A 365 3.01 14.43 -12.97
CA TRP A 365 3.29 15.11 -14.23
C TRP A 365 4.20 14.29 -15.14
N SER A 366 5.32 13.79 -14.61
CA SER A 366 6.30 13.02 -15.39
C SER A 366 5.66 11.74 -15.95
N SER A 367 4.94 11.00 -15.10
CA SER A 367 4.23 9.78 -15.53
C SER A 367 3.10 10.08 -16.51
N GLY A 368 2.35 11.18 -16.33
CA GLY A 368 1.30 11.61 -17.22
C GLY A 368 1.82 11.94 -18.61
N PHE A 369 2.86 12.78 -18.71
CA PHE A 369 3.45 13.15 -19.99
C PHE A 369 4.12 11.98 -20.72
N GLU A 370 4.80 11.09 -19.97
CA GLU A 370 5.40 9.88 -20.56
C GLU A 370 4.34 9.03 -21.26
N MET A 371 3.22 8.75 -20.60
CA MET A 371 2.13 7.96 -21.17
C MET A 371 1.44 8.66 -22.33
N THR A 372 1.25 9.98 -22.23
CA THR A 372 0.69 10.79 -23.33
C THR A 372 1.59 10.77 -24.56
N ALA A 373 2.91 10.87 -24.38
CA ALA A 373 3.85 10.80 -25.49
C ALA A 373 3.82 9.44 -26.20
N ILE A 374 3.73 8.35 -25.44
CA ILE A 374 3.59 6.99 -26.00
C ILE A 374 2.29 6.90 -26.81
N GLY A 375 1.15 7.28 -26.23
CA GLY A 375 -0.14 7.26 -26.93
C GLY A 375 -0.17 8.16 -28.16
N ALA A 376 0.49 9.32 -28.13
CA ALA A 376 0.61 10.19 -29.30
C ALA A 376 1.39 9.52 -30.44
N VAL A 377 2.50 8.85 -30.15
CA VAL A 377 3.29 8.08 -31.11
C VAL A 377 2.45 6.96 -31.72
N GLU A 378 1.77 6.17 -30.87
CA GLU A 378 0.88 5.08 -31.33
C GLU A 378 -0.21 5.60 -32.26
N GLY A 379 -0.91 6.66 -31.87
CA GLY A 379 -1.97 7.26 -32.72
C GLY A 379 -1.48 7.81 -34.06
N VAL A 380 -0.35 8.53 -34.03
CA VAL A 380 0.22 9.10 -35.27
C VAL A 380 0.73 8.01 -36.20
N VAL A 381 1.49 7.06 -35.69
CA VAL A 381 2.04 5.96 -36.50
C VAL A 381 0.92 5.15 -37.16
N THR A 382 -0.07 4.75 -36.39
CA THR A 382 -1.19 3.94 -36.89
C THR A 382 -2.06 4.74 -37.89
N TYR A 383 -2.29 6.04 -37.65
CA TYR A 383 -3.02 6.90 -38.55
C TYR A 383 -2.31 7.03 -39.93
N VAL A 384 -0.99 7.27 -39.93
CA VAL A 384 -0.19 7.38 -41.14
C VAL A 384 -0.19 6.06 -41.93
N ILE A 385 -0.05 4.93 -41.24
CA ILE A 385 -0.17 3.60 -41.89
C ILE A 385 -1.58 3.45 -42.51
N GLY A 386 -2.62 3.82 -41.76
CA GLY A 386 -4.01 3.79 -42.26
C GLY A 386 -4.21 4.61 -43.53
N VAL A 387 -3.72 5.85 -43.55
CA VAL A 387 -3.77 6.70 -44.74
C VAL A 387 -3.07 6.02 -45.93
N GLY A 388 -1.86 5.47 -45.72
CA GLY A 388 -1.13 4.74 -46.77
C GLY A 388 -1.90 3.55 -47.31
N LEU A 389 -2.49 2.71 -46.44
CA LEU A 389 -3.31 1.56 -46.85
C LEU A 389 -4.60 1.99 -47.57
N GLY A 390 -5.24 3.08 -47.13
CA GLY A 390 -6.43 3.63 -47.78
C GLY A 390 -6.16 4.06 -49.22
N HIS A 391 -4.99 4.64 -49.51
CA HIS A 391 -4.58 4.99 -50.87
C HIS A 391 -4.31 3.76 -51.76
N ILE A 392 -3.73 2.70 -51.22
CA ILE A 392 -3.45 1.45 -51.96
C ILE A 392 -4.75 0.69 -52.24
N GLY A 393 -5.70 0.65 -51.30
CA GLY A 393 -6.98 -0.07 -51.46
C GLY A 393 -8.03 0.68 -52.27
N GLY A 394 -7.95 2.02 -52.37
CA GLY A 394 -8.89 2.87 -53.13
C GLY A 394 -8.59 2.99 -54.63
N GLY A 395 -7.57 2.34 -55.14
CA GLY A 395 -7.16 2.35 -56.54
C GLY A 395 -7.87 1.31 -57.43
N ARG A 396 -9.07 0.84 -57.03
CA ARG A 396 -9.93 -0.01 -57.87
C ARG A 396 -11.30 0.58 -58.01
#